data_10a4b5b87fc4ce6efebc445af4e925b8
#
_entry.id   10a4b5b87fc4ce6efebc445af4e925b8
#
_cell.length_a   1.000
_cell.length_b   1.000
_cell.length_c   1.000
_cell.angle_alpha   90.00
_cell.angle_beta   90.00
_cell.angle_gamma   90.00
#
_symmetry.space_group_name_H-M   'P 1'
#
loop_
_entity.id
_entity.type
_entity.pdbx_description
1 polymer ?
#
loop_
_entity_poly.entity_id
_entity_poly.type
_entity_poly.pdbx_seq_one_letter_code
_entity_poly.pdbx_strand_id
1 'polypeptide(L)'
;MSTPSQDVGVIQTLLDRLNSQRLPMALALKDKVAKGEKLSDYDIGKLEEVLADAQAIQPMMARHPEYQELAARILHLYKEILDKASENEKKD
;
A
#
# COMPACT_ATOMS: atom_id res chain seq x y z
N MET A 1 15.47 21.50 -5.19
CA MET A 1 14.43 21.07 -6.15
C MET A 1 14.84 19.76 -6.79
N SER A 2 13.94 18.78 -6.79
CA SER A 2 14.28 17.47 -7.38
C SER A 2 14.22 17.50 -8.89
N THR A 3 15.18 16.83 -9.52
CA THR A 3 15.19 16.62 -10.97
C THR A 3 14.41 15.34 -11.28
N PRO A 4 13.96 15.14 -12.53
CA PRO A 4 13.32 13.89 -12.91
C PRO A 4 14.18 12.64 -12.62
N SER A 5 15.50 12.74 -12.78
CA SER A 5 16.39 11.60 -12.44
C SER A 5 16.41 11.31 -10.95
N GLN A 6 16.36 12.34 -10.12
CA GLN A 6 16.29 12.17 -8.66
C GLN A 6 14.95 11.55 -8.26
N ASP A 7 13.85 11.97 -8.90
CA ASP A 7 12.54 11.40 -8.66
C ASP A 7 12.54 9.90 -8.97
N VAL A 8 13.11 9.50 -10.08
CA VAL A 8 13.17 8.08 -10.48
C VAL A 8 13.93 7.28 -9.44
N GLY A 9 15.07 7.80 -8.92
CA GLY A 9 15.83 7.13 -7.87
C GLY A 9 15.04 6.95 -6.58
N VAL A 10 14.30 7.97 -6.17
CA VAL A 10 13.45 7.91 -4.97
C VAL A 10 12.31 6.92 -5.16
N ILE A 11 11.64 6.99 -6.31
CA ILE A 11 10.53 6.09 -6.64
C ILE A 11 11.03 4.64 -6.63
N GLN A 12 12.18 4.39 -7.25
CA GLN A 12 12.76 3.05 -7.33
C GLN A 12 13.01 2.49 -5.93
N THR A 13 13.59 3.30 -5.03
CA THR A 13 13.87 2.90 -3.65
C THR A 13 12.57 2.54 -2.91
N LEU A 14 11.54 3.38 -3.06
CA LEU A 14 10.25 3.14 -2.41
C LEU A 14 9.55 1.91 -2.98
N LEU A 15 9.64 1.71 -4.30
CA LEU A 15 9.07 0.53 -4.95
C LEU A 15 9.76 -0.75 -4.51
N ASP A 16 11.08 -0.72 -4.37
CA ASP A 16 11.84 -1.88 -3.87
C ASP A 16 11.40 -2.24 -2.46
N ARG A 17 11.22 -1.25 -1.60
CA ARG A 17 10.74 -1.46 -0.24
C ARG A 17 9.32 -2.02 -0.24
N LEU A 18 8.43 -1.45 -1.06
CA LEU A 18 7.06 -1.92 -1.20
C LEU A 18 7.05 -3.37 -1.64
N ASN A 19 7.82 -3.69 -2.68
CA ASN A 19 7.84 -5.01 -3.27
C ASN A 19 8.43 -6.07 -2.34
N SER A 20 9.48 -5.73 -1.60
CA SER A 20 10.19 -6.69 -0.74
C SER A 20 9.63 -6.77 0.67
N GLN A 21 9.03 -5.72 1.19
CA GLN A 21 8.59 -5.64 2.58
C GLN A 21 7.09 -5.40 2.74
N ARG A 22 6.54 -4.43 2.01
CA ARG A 22 5.14 -4.02 2.20
C ARG A 22 4.16 -4.92 1.46
N LEU A 23 4.46 -5.29 0.24
CA LEU A 23 3.55 -6.09 -0.57
C LEU A 23 3.31 -7.49 0.00
N PRO A 24 4.35 -8.25 0.40
CA PRO A 24 4.11 -9.54 1.03
C PRO A 24 3.27 -9.44 2.30
N MET A 25 3.50 -8.41 3.10
CA MET A 25 2.73 -8.17 4.32
C MET A 25 1.27 -7.83 3.98
N ALA A 26 1.05 -6.97 2.99
CA ALA A 26 -0.31 -6.61 2.56
C ALA A 26 -1.07 -7.81 2.02
N LEU A 27 -0.41 -8.68 1.26
CA LEU A 27 -1.02 -9.90 0.74
C LEU A 27 -1.38 -10.86 1.86
N ALA A 28 -0.55 -10.96 2.90
CA ALA A 28 -0.84 -11.76 4.07
C ALA A 28 -2.07 -11.23 4.82
N LEU A 29 -2.20 -9.91 4.93
CA LEU A 29 -3.37 -9.29 5.55
C LEU A 29 -4.63 -9.50 4.71
N LYS A 30 -4.52 -9.43 3.39
CA LYS A 30 -5.63 -9.71 2.49
C LYS A 30 -6.14 -11.13 2.71
N ASP A 31 -5.23 -12.09 2.80
CA ASP A 31 -5.56 -13.49 3.06
C ASP A 31 -6.23 -13.67 4.41
N LYS A 32 -5.72 -12.98 5.43
CA LYS A 32 -6.27 -13.01 6.79
C LYS A 32 -7.73 -12.55 6.80
N VAL A 33 -8.02 -11.40 6.19
CA VAL A 33 -9.39 -10.87 6.17
C VAL A 33 -10.31 -11.70 5.28
N ALA A 34 -9.77 -12.32 4.23
CA ALA A 34 -10.53 -13.21 3.35
C ALA A 34 -11.05 -14.42 4.12
N LYS A 35 -10.33 -14.85 5.16
CA LYS A 35 -10.75 -15.96 6.04
C LYS A 35 -11.76 -15.53 7.11
N GLY A 36 -12.14 -14.26 7.14
CA GLY A 36 -13.09 -13.73 8.11
C GLY A 36 -12.46 -13.24 9.40
N GLU A 37 -11.14 -13.21 9.47
CA GLU A 37 -10.44 -12.76 10.67
C GLU A 37 -10.40 -11.23 10.76
N LYS A 38 -10.36 -10.72 11.97
CA LYS A 38 -10.25 -9.29 12.22
C LYS A 38 -8.81 -8.85 12.25
N LEU A 39 -8.55 -7.60 11.87
CA LEU A 39 -7.23 -7.03 11.94
C LEU A 39 -6.93 -6.57 13.36
N SER A 40 -5.73 -6.87 13.84
CA SER A 40 -5.24 -6.36 15.12
C SER A 40 -4.72 -4.93 14.94
N ASP A 41 -4.44 -4.26 16.05
CA ASP A 41 -3.82 -2.92 16.01
C ASP A 41 -2.46 -2.96 15.31
N TYR A 42 -1.72 -4.04 15.49
CA TYR A 42 -0.44 -4.25 14.80
C TYR A 42 -0.66 -4.31 13.28
N ASP A 43 -1.67 -5.06 12.85
CA ASP A 43 -2.00 -5.20 11.42
C ASP A 43 -2.37 -3.85 10.81
N ILE A 44 -3.18 -3.07 11.53
CA ILE A 44 -3.61 -1.74 11.10
C ILE A 44 -2.39 -0.82 10.97
N GLY A 45 -1.46 -0.88 11.91
CA GLY A 45 -0.23 -0.10 11.85
C GLY A 45 0.60 -0.43 10.62
N LYS A 46 0.65 -1.71 10.24
CA LYS A 46 1.35 -2.12 9.01
C LYS A 46 0.66 -1.59 7.75
N LEU A 47 -0.66 -1.60 7.72
CA LEU A 47 -1.41 -1.01 6.60
C LEU A 47 -1.15 0.50 6.49
N GLU A 48 -1.05 1.19 7.61
CA GLU A 48 -0.73 2.61 7.63
C GLU A 48 0.65 2.89 7.02
N GLU A 49 1.61 1.99 7.24
CA GLU A 49 2.93 2.10 6.61
C GLU A 49 2.84 1.98 5.09
N VAL A 50 2.01 1.07 4.58
CA VAL A 50 1.78 0.94 3.14
C VAL A 50 1.18 2.22 2.58
N LEU A 51 0.19 2.77 3.26
CA LEU A 51 -0.44 4.02 2.84
C LEU A 51 0.55 5.18 2.84
N ALA A 52 1.38 5.27 3.88
CA ALA A 52 2.39 6.33 3.99
C ALA A 52 3.39 6.25 2.83
N ASP A 53 3.84 5.04 2.48
CA ASP A 53 4.74 4.86 1.35
C ASP A 53 4.09 5.29 0.03
N ALA A 54 2.81 4.92 -0.16
CA ALA A 54 2.07 5.31 -1.36
C ALA A 54 1.90 6.84 -1.44
N GLN A 55 1.60 7.47 -0.30
CA GLN A 55 1.45 8.93 -0.25
C GLN A 55 2.77 9.65 -0.50
N ALA A 56 3.89 9.07 -0.06
CA ALA A 56 5.21 9.66 -0.26
C ALA A 56 5.58 9.77 -1.74
N ILE A 57 5.17 8.81 -2.56
CA ILE A 57 5.49 8.84 -3.99
C ILE A 57 4.43 9.56 -4.83
N GLN A 58 3.26 9.83 -4.26
CA GLN A 58 2.15 10.43 -4.99
C GLN A 58 2.50 11.76 -5.67
N PRO A 59 3.19 12.71 -5.03
CA PRO A 59 3.57 13.95 -5.70
C PRO A 59 4.48 13.72 -6.91
N MET A 60 5.32 12.69 -6.86
CA MET A 60 6.23 12.36 -7.95
C MET A 60 5.49 11.69 -9.10
N MET A 61 4.37 11.03 -8.83
CA MET A 61 3.55 10.37 -9.86
C MET A 61 3.00 11.36 -10.89
N ALA A 62 2.75 12.60 -10.48
CA ALA A 62 2.30 13.64 -11.40
C ALA A 62 3.31 13.90 -12.51
N ARG A 63 4.61 13.70 -12.22
CA ARG A 63 5.71 13.89 -13.16
C ARG A 63 6.11 12.59 -13.88
N HIS A 64 5.59 11.46 -13.44
CA HIS A 64 5.95 10.14 -13.95
C HIS A 64 4.71 9.27 -14.15
N PRO A 65 3.90 9.57 -15.19
CA PRO A 65 2.63 8.86 -15.42
C PRO A 65 2.79 7.34 -15.53
N GLU A 66 3.97 6.86 -15.89
CA GLU A 66 4.26 5.44 -16.03
C GLU A 66 4.13 4.66 -14.72
N TYR A 67 4.15 5.35 -13.58
CA TYR A 67 4.00 4.71 -12.27
C TYR A 67 2.59 4.80 -11.71
N GLN A 68 1.69 5.55 -12.37
CA GLN A 68 0.34 5.79 -11.85
C GLN A 68 -0.48 4.51 -11.73
N GLU A 69 -0.33 3.60 -12.67
CA GLU A 69 -1.05 2.32 -12.62
C GLU A 69 -0.63 1.50 -11.41
N LEU A 70 0.67 1.46 -11.12
CA LEU A 70 1.18 0.74 -9.96
C LEU A 70 0.65 1.34 -8.66
N ALA A 71 0.67 2.66 -8.54
CA ALA A 71 0.13 3.35 -7.38
C ALA A 71 -1.36 3.04 -7.19
N ALA A 72 -2.12 3.03 -8.28
CA ALA A 72 -3.55 2.70 -8.24
C ALA A 72 -3.78 1.27 -7.74
N ARG A 73 -2.95 0.31 -8.15
CA ARG A 73 -3.05 -1.08 -7.70
C ARG A 73 -2.79 -1.21 -6.21
N ILE A 74 -1.81 -0.48 -5.70
CA ILE A 74 -1.47 -0.50 -4.28
C ILE A 74 -2.63 0.07 -3.46
N LEU A 75 -3.19 1.19 -3.87
CA LEU A 75 -4.33 1.80 -3.19
C LEU A 75 -5.58 0.92 -3.27
N HIS A 76 -5.77 0.23 -4.38
CA HIS A 76 -6.89 -0.70 -4.54
C HIS A 76 -6.75 -1.88 -3.56
N LEU A 77 -5.56 -2.44 -3.43
CA LEU A 77 -5.29 -3.52 -2.48
C LEU A 77 -5.53 -3.07 -1.05
N TYR A 78 -5.06 -1.88 -0.70
CA TYR A 78 -5.27 -1.28 0.61
C TYR A 78 -6.77 -1.16 0.92
N LYS A 79 -7.54 -0.65 -0.04
CA LYS A 79 -8.98 -0.48 0.11
C LYS A 79 -9.69 -1.83 0.25
N GLU A 80 -9.33 -2.82 -0.54
CA GLU A 80 -9.91 -4.17 -0.43
C GLU A 80 -9.74 -4.75 0.96
N ILE A 81 -8.55 -4.61 1.52
CA ILE A 81 -8.25 -5.13 2.86
C ILE A 81 -9.13 -4.43 3.89
N LEU A 82 -9.21 -3.09 3.83
CA LEU A 82 -10.00 -2.33 4.78
C LEU A 82 -11.49 -2.62 4.67
N ASP A 83 -12.00 -2.73 3.45
CA ASP A 83 -13.43 -3.01 3.23
C ASP A 83 -13.79 -4.37 3.80
N LYS A 84 -12.95 -5.38 3.55
CA LYS A 84 -13.19 -6.73 4.07
C LYS A 84 -13.03 -6.79 5.58
N ALA A 85 -12.04 -6.09 6.12
CA ALA A 85 -11.83 -6.00 7.56
C ALA A 85 -13.05 -5.36 8.24
N SER A 86 -13.61 -4.31 7.63
CA SER A 86 -14.82 -3.65 8.12
C SER A 86 -16.01 -4.60 8.14
N GLU A 87 -16.18 -5.42 7.10
CA GLU A 87 -17.23 -6.44 7.07
C GLU A 87 -17.06 -7.44 8.21
N ASN A 88 -15.82 -7.88 8.45
CA ASN A 88 -15.54 -8.85 9.50
C ASN A 88 -15.86 -8.31 10.88
N GLU A 89 -15.62 -7.02 11.11
CA GLU A 89 -15.97 -6.34 12.36
C GLU A 89 -17.48 -6.35 12.61
N LYS A 90 -18.27 -6.23 11.55
CA LYS A 90 -19.71 -6.18 11.64
C LYS A 90 -20.37 -7.54 11.87
N LYS A 91 -19.63 -8.63 11.67
CA LYS A 91 -20.17 -9.99 11.78
C LYS A 91 -20.35 -10.46 13.22
N ASP A 92 -19.80 -9.76 14.17
CA ASP A 92 -20.01 -10.05 15.58
C ASP A 92 -21.26 -9.30 16.12
#